data_202dcae616dea66140656b539825480a
#
_entry.id   202dcae616dea66140656b539825480a
#
_cell.length_a   1.000
_cell.length_b   1.000
_cell.length_c   1.000
_cell.angle_alpha   90.00
_cell.angle_beta   90.00
_cell.angle_gamma   90.00
#
_symmetry.space_group_name_H-M   'P 1'
#
loop_
_entity.id
_entity.type
_entity.pdbx_description
1 polymer ?
#
loop_
_entity_poly.entity_id
_entity_poly.type
_entity_poly.pdbx_seq_one_letter_code
_entity_poly.pdbx_strand_id
1 'polypeptide(L)'
;MKHRISKLAFKLTIGFVILGILICGISSFIGYNQYKNSIEKQYNATAYDIAETAFSYFKNGELAQYAELAEGYKNGTVSEEEIKAALESDRYKEISSAFDSLREAMGANDVLAFVLDKEELQSYDGDRKNWNPLLYMFDSYTVPEYSYELGDSGSFNPDYINELADIKDTGCISSSYFV
;
A
#
# COMPACT_ATOMS: atom_id res chain seq x y z
N MET A 1 63.43 -26.11 -7.13
CA MET A 1 63.12 -25.36 -8.36
C MET A 1 62.16 -24.23 -7.99
N LYS A 2 62.62 -22.98 -7.91
CA LYS A 2 61.75 -21.81 -7.73
C LYS A 2 61.13 -21.45 -9.10
N HIS A 3 59.84 -21.76 -9.28
CA HIS A 3 59.12 -21.30 -10.47
C HIS A 3 59.03 -19.76 -10.44
N ARG A 4 59.86 -19.10 -11.25
CA ARG A 4 59.71 -17.69 -11.59
C ARG A 4 58.46 -17.60 -12.46
N ILE A 5 57.29 -17.32 -11.87
CA ILE A 5 56.13 -16.87 -12.61
C ILE A 5 56.58 -15.65 -13.42
N SER A 6 56.51 -15.70 -14.75
CA SER A 6 56.95 -14.58 -15.56
C SER A 6 56.09 -13.35 -15.21
N LYS A 7 56.71 -12.17 -15.11
CA LYS A 7 56.04 -10.91 -14.80
C LYS A 7 54.80 -10.68 -15.75
N LEU A 8 54.84 -11.24 -16.94
CA LEU A 8 53.76 -11.19 -17.91
C LEU A 8 52.57 -12.06 -17.51
N ALA A 9 52.83 -13.32 -17.09
CA ALA A 9 51.77 -14.22 -16.66
C ALA A 9 51.05 -13.66 -15.42
N PHE A 10 51.78 -13.07 -14.48
CA PHE A 10 51.20 -12.44 -13.30
C PHE A 10 50.29 -11.24 -13.65
N LYS A 11 50.73 -10.37 -14.57
CA LYS A 11 49.92 -9.24 -15.04
C LYS A 11 48.65 -9.69 -15.77
N LEU A 12 48.75 -10.73 -16.60
CA LEU A 12 47.61 -11.32 -17.31
C LEU A 12 46.61 -11.92 -16.30
N THR A 13 47.05 -12.67 -15.33
CA THR A 13 46.18 -13.26 -14.32
C THR A 13 45.43 -12.18 -13.52
N ILE A 14 46.13 -11.12 -13.07
CA ILE A 14 45.47 -10.01 -12.41
C ILE A 14 44.45 -9.32 -13.31
N GLY A 15 44.75 -9.11 -14.60
CA GLY A 15 43.82 -8.52 -15.56
C GLY A 15 42.57 -9.33 -15.72
N PHE A 16 42.68 -10.68 -15.82
CA PHE A 16 41.52 -11.55 -15.90
C PHE A 16 40.69 -11.59 -14.61
N VAL A 17 41.34 -11.55 -13.44
CA VAL A 17 40.64 -11.49 -12.15
C VAL A 17 39.83 -10.18 -12.04
N ILE A 18 40.43 -9.04 -12.37
CA ILE A 18 39.77 -7.74 -12.33
C ILE A 18 38.58 -7.73 -13.32
N LEU A 19 38.80 -8.21 -14.55
CA LEU A 19 37.73 -8.31 -15.55
C LEU A 19 36.58 -9.20 -15.07
N GLY A 20 36.90 -10.35 -14.46
CA GLY A 20 35.87 -11.23 -13.88
C GLY A 20 35.05 -10.56 -12.79
N ILE A 21 35.70 -9.83 -11.87
CA ILE A 21 35.02 -9.07 -10.80
C ILE A 21 34.11 -7.99 -11.40
N LEU A 22 34.57 -7.26 -12.41
CA LEU A 22 33.78 -6.22 -13.07
C LEU A 22 32.54 -6.82 -13.78
N ILE A 23 32.70 -7.91 -14.51
CA ILE A 23 31.58 -8.59 -15.19
C ILE A 23 30.57 -9.10 -14.16
N CYS A 24 31.02 -9.76 -13.09
CA CYS A 24 30.14 -10.23 -12.02
C CYS A 24 29.40 -9.07 -11.33
N GLY A 25 30.11 -7.98 -11.04
CA GLY A 25 29.51 -6.79 -10.42
C GLY A 25 28.42 -6.16 -11.29
N ILE A 26 28.71 -5.96 -12.58
CA ILE A 26 27.72 -5.39 -13.54
C ILE A 26 26.53 -6.33 -13.69
N SER A 27 26.76 -7.64 -13.86
CA SER A 27 25.68 -8.62 -14.02
C SER A 27 24.80 -8.71 -12.78
N SER A 28 25.41 -8.66 -11.58
CA SER A 28 24.67 -8.66 -10.31
C SER A 28 23.81 -7.39 -10.16
N PHE A 29 24.35 -6.24 -10.52
CA PHE A 29 23.61 -4.97 -10.46
C PHE A 29 22.42 -4.95 -11.42
N ILE A 30 22.62 -5.40 -12.66
CA ILE A 30 21.52 -5.49 -13.65
C ILE A 30 20.47 -6.50 -13.17
N GLY A 31 20.90 -7.68 -12.71
CA GLY A 31 20.00 -8.71 -12.21
C GLY A 31 19.18 -8.25 -11.02
N TYR A 32 19.81 -7.56 -10.07
CA TYR A 32 19.11 -6.98 -8.92
C TYR A 32 18.04 -5.97 -9.33
N ASN A 33 18.39 -5.02 -10.23
CA ASN A 33 17.45 -4.01 -10.68
C ASN A 33 16.27 -4.63 -11.46
N GLN A 34 16.53 -5.61 -12.33
CA GLN A 34 15.47 -6.31 -13.05
C GLN A 34 14.55 -7.09 -12.11
N TYR A 35 15.13 -7.77 -11.12
CA TYR A 35 14.38 -8.51 -10.11
C TYR A 35 13.51 -7.56 -9.28
N LYS A 36 14.07 -6.47 -8.77
CA LYS A 36 13.34 -5.43 -8.02
C LYS A 36 12.15 -4.91 -8.83
N ASN A 37 12.39 -4.45 -10.06
CA ASN A 37 11.34 -3.91 -10.92
C ASN A 37 10.25 -4.96 -11.28
N SER A 38 10.63 -6.25 -11.39
CA SER A 38 9.65 -7.32 -11.65
C SER A 38 8.78 -7.58 -10.44
N ILE A 39 9.37 -7.60 -9.26
CA ILE A 39 8.66 -7.77 -7.98
C ILE A 39 7.69 -6.60 -7.76
N GLU A 40 8.15 -5.36 -7.91
CA GLU A 40 7.31 -4.17 -7.75
C GLU A 40 6.10 -4.21 -8.71
N LYS A 41 6.31 -4.56 -9.97
CA LYS A 41 5.22 -4.72 -10.94
C LYS A 41 4.23 -5.80 -10.55
N GLN A 42 4.71 -6.94 -10.04
CA GLN A 42 3.85 -8.03 -9.61
C GLN A 42 3.01 -7.64 -8.39
N TYR A 43 3.62 -6.99 -7.41
CA TYR A 43 2.88 -6.52 -6.23
C TYR A 43 1.86 -5.44 -6.59
N ASN A 44 2.21 -4.49 -7.45
CA ASN A 44 1.27 -3.47 -7.91
C ASN A 44 0.09 -4.08 -8.67
N ALA A 45 0.33 -5.06 -9.54
CA ALA A 45 -0.75 -5.77 -10.23
C ALA A 45 -1.66 -6.50 -9.23
N THR A 46 -1.08 -7.22 -8.27
CA THR A 46 -1.86 -7.91 -7.23
C THR A 46 -2.66 -6.93 -6.37
N ALA A 47 -2.06 -5.82 -5.96
CA ALA A 47 -2.76 -4.78 -5.19
C ALA A 47 -3.93 -4.17 -5.98
N TYR A 48 -3.75 -3.95 -7.29
CA TYR A 48 -4.81 -3.49 -8.17
C TYR A 48 -5.96 -4.49 -8.25
N ASP A 49 -5.64 -5.78 -8.47
CA ASP A 49 -6.66 -6.85 -8.55
C ASP A 49 -7.44 -6.98 -7.25
N ILE A 50 -6.77 -6.84 -6.09
CA ILE A 50 -7.41 -6.80 -4.77
C ILE A 50 -8.36 -5.60 -4.67
N ALA A 51 -7.90 -4.41 -5.03
CA ALA A 51 -8.71 -3.19 -4.94
C ALA A 51 -9.92 -3.25 -5.87
N GLU A 52 -9.77 -3.74 -7.11
CA GLU A 52 -10.88 -3.92 -8.05
C GLU A 52 -11.89 -4.95 -7.52
N THR A 53 -11.40 -6.06 -6.96
CA THR A 53 -12.25 -7.09 -6.36
C THR A 53 -13.00 -6.53 -5.15
N ALA A 54 -12.33 -5.83 -4.25
CA ALA A 54 -12.94 -5.18 -3.09
C ALA A 54 -14.02 -4.16 -3.51
N PHE A 55 -13.73 -3.35 -4.53
CA PHE A 55 -14.70 -2.40 -5.08
C PHE A 55 -15.95 -3.10 -5.65
N SER A 56 -15.79 -4.29 -6.24
CA SER A 56 -16.91 -5.05 -6.82
C SER A 56 -17.94 -5.53 -5.78
N TYR A 57 -17.60 -5.55 -4.50
CA TYR A 57 -18.53 -5.91 -3.43
C TYR A 57 -19.55 -4.81 -3.14
N PHE A 58 -19.29 -3.58 -3.55
CA PHE A 58 -20.22 -2.47 -3.38
C PHE A 58 -21.25 -2.42 -4.51
N LYS A 59 -22.51 -2.24 -4.16
CA LYS A 59 -23.57 -1.90 -5.12
C LYS A 59 -23.43 -0.43 -5.53
N ASN A 60 -24.10 -0.06 -6.61
CA ASN A 60 -24.08 1.33 -7.09
C ASN A 60 -24.42 2.32 -5.96
N GLY A 61 -23.50 3.23 -5.68
CA GLY A 61 -23.66 4.29 -4.70
C GLY A 61 -23.39 3.90 -3.23
N GLU A 62 -23.23 2.60 -2.90
CA GLU A 62 -22.95 2.20 -1.50
C GLU A 62 -21.64 2.77 -0.97
N LEU A 63 -20.59 2.74 -1.78
CA LEU A 63 -19.30 3.29 -1.35
C LEU A 63 -19.41 4.79 -1.01
N ALA A 64 -20.15 5.55 -1.83
CA ALA A 64 -20.41 6.97 -1.57
C ALA A 64 -21.22 7.17 -0.29
N GLN A 65 -22.20 6.31 0.00
CA GLN A 65 -22.97 6.39 1.24
C GLN A 65 -22.08 6.18 2.49
N TYR A 66 -21.18 5.21 2.45
CA TYR A 66 -20.23 5.01 3.57
C TYR A 66 -19.23 6.15 3.69
N ALA A 67 -18.79 6.73 2.56
CA ALA A 67 -17.96 7.92 2.55
C ALA A 67 -18.67 9.12 3.20
N GLU A 68 -19.93 9.37 2.82
CA GLU A 68 -20.76 10.42 3.42
C GLU A 68 -20.98 10.22 4.93
N LEU A 69 -21.15 8.98 5.37
CA LEU A 69 -21.26 8.66 6.81
C LEU A 69 -19.97 8.97 7.54
N ALA A 70 -18.83 8.54 7.02
CA ALA A 70 -17.52 8.78 7.64
C ALA A 70 -17.18 10.28 7.71
N GLU A 71 -17.37 11.01 6.61
CA GLU A 71 -17.18 12.47 6.55
C GLU A 71 -18.16 13.21 7.47
N GLY A 72 -19.42 12.80 7.46
CA GLY A 72 -20.46 13.39 8.31
C GLY A 72 -20.17 13.19 9.79
N TYR A 73 -19.64 12.02 10.17
CA TYR A 73 -19.24 11.74 11.55
C TYR A 73 -18.06 12.64 11.97
N LYS A 74 -17.02 12.72 11.14
CA LYS A 74 -15.89 13.63 11.37
C LYS A 74 -16.35 15.09 11.55
N ASN A 75 -17.31 15.53 10.75
CA ASN A 75 -17.82 16.90 10.75
C ASN A 75 -18.92 17.15 11.78
N GLY A 76 -19.33 16.13 12.56
CA GLY A 76 -20.38 16.22 13.58
C GLY A 76 -21.79 16.37 13.02
N THR A 77 -22.03 16.04 11.74
CA THR A 77 -23.35 16.03 11.10
C THR A 77 -24.03 14.66 11.14
N VAL A 78 -23.27 13.62 11.41
CA VAL A 78 -23.72 12.23 11.65
C VAL A 78 -23.43 11.91 13.11
N SER A 79 -24.40 11.32 13.80
CA SER A 79 -24.27 10.95 15.22
C SER A 79 -23.57 9.59 15.39
N GLU A 80 -23.08 9.34 16.63
CA GLU A 80 -22.50 8.04 17.00
C GLU A 80 -23.52 6.91 16.86
N GLU A 81 -24.80 7.17 17.14
CA GLU A 81 -25.88 6.20 16.98
C GLU A 81 -26.08 5.79 15.52
N GLU A 82 -25.95 6.73 14.58
CA GLU A 82 -26.04 6.43 13.15
C GLU A 82 -24.86 5.60 12.66
N ILE A 83 -23.64 5.90 13.10
CA ILE A 83 -22.45 5.07 12.81
C ILE A 83 -22.64 3.67 13.38
N LYS A 84 -23.07 3.56 14.62
CA LYS A 84 -23.33 2.26 15.26
C LYS A 84 -24.41 1.46 14.53
N ALA A 85 -25.48 2.09 14.09
CA ALA A 85 -26.52 1.45 13.29
C ALA A 85 -25.97 0.95 11.94
N ALA A 86 -25.08 1.70 11.32
CA ALA A 86 -24.40 1.28 10.07
C ALA A 86 -23.50 0.07 10.30
N LEU A 87 -22.66 0.08 11.35
CA LEU A 87 -21.78 -1.02 11.74
C LEU A 87 -22.54 -2.30 12.10
N GLU A 88 -23.70 -2.18 12.74
CA GLU A 88 -24.57 -3.30 13.12
C GLU A 88 -25.39 -3.85 11.96
N SER A 89 -25.49 -3.15 10.82
CA SER A 89 -26.27 -3.58 9.66
C SER A 89 -25.71 -4.87 9.04
N ASP A 90 -26.63 -5.73 8.57
CA ASP A 90 -26.23 -6.97 7.88
C ASP A 90 -25.38 -6.70 6.66
N ARG A 91 -25.64 -5.59 5.97
CA ARG A 91 -24.91 -5.22 4.76
C ARG A 91 -23.46 -4.81 5.05
N TYR A 92 -23.22 -4.02 6.09
CA TYR A 92 -21.87 -3.67 6.51
C TYR A 92 -21.06 -4.92 6.89
N LYS A 93 -21.67 -5.81 7.67
CA LYS A 93 -21.05 -7.08 8.09
C LYS A 93 -20.75 -8.00 6.90
N GLU A 94 -21.64 -8.04 5.90
CA GLU A 94 -21.42 -8.80 4.66
C GLU A 94 -20.17 -8.29 3.92
N ILE A 95 -20.05 -6.97 3.73
CA ILE A 95 -18.89 -6.35 3.05
C ILE A 95 -17.62 -6.57 3.86
N SER A 96 -17.65 -6.34 5.18
CA SER A 96 -16.49 -6.55 6.06
C SER A 96 -16.00 -8.01 5.98
N SER A 97 -16.92 -8.97 6.05
CA SER A 97 -16.57 -10.41 5.90
C SER A 97 -16.00 -10.74 4.52
N ALA A 98 -16.47 -10.05 3.46
CA ALA A 98 -15.91 -10.22 2.12
C ALA A 98 -14.48 -9.64 2.02
N PHE A 99 -14.20 -8.52 2.69
CA PHE A 99 -12.85 -7.95 2.80
C PHE A 99 -11.91 -8.91 3.55
N ASP A 100 -12.35 -9.49 4.68
CA ASP A 100 -11.57 -10.50 5.41
C ASP A 100 -11.25 -11.70 4.54
N SER A 101 -12.25 -12.22 3.83
CA SER A 101 -12.08 -13.36 2.93
C SER A 101 -11.12 -13.04 1.77
N LEU A 102 -11.20 -11.84 1.21
CA LEU A 102 -10.31 -11.38 0.15
C LEU A 102 -8.87 -11.25 0.66
N ARG A 103 -8.67 -10.62 1.83
CA ARG A 103 -7.37 -10.49 2.48
C ARG A 103 -6.72 -11.86 2.68
N GLU A 104 -7.46 -12.82 3.22
CA GLU A 104 -6.96 -14.17 3.47
C GLU A 104 -6.64 -14.91 2.16
N ALA A 105 -7.53 -14.85 1.18
CA ALA A 105 -7.35 -15.53 -0.10
C ALA A 105 -6.15 -15.02 -0.89
N MET A 106 -5.87 -13.72 -0.81
CA MET A 106 -4.76 -13.07 -1.53
C MET A 106 -3.47 -13.01 -0.72
N GLY A 107 -3.50 -13.41 0.57
CA GLY A 107 -2.36 -13.32 1.47
C GLY A 107 -1.91 -11.88 1.74
N ALA A 108 -2.85 -10.93 1.68
CA ALA A 108 -2.59 -9.53 2.00
C ALA A 108 -2.54 -9.33 3.52
N ASN A 109 -1.76 -8.35 3.97
CA ASN A 109 -1.75 -7.96 5.38
C ASN A 109 -2.97 -7.13 5.74
N ASP A 110 -3.48 -6.39 4.76
CA ASP A 110 -4.52 -5.41 4.94
C ASP A 110 -5.32 -5.22 3.64
N VAL A 111 -6.64 -5.09 3.75
CA VAL A 111 -7.55 -4.65 2.68
C VAL A 111 -8.47 -3.61 3.28
N LEU A 112 -8.33 -2.38 2.85
CA LEU A 112 -9.05 -1.27 3.44
C LEU A 112 -9.73 -0.38 2.37
N ALA A 113 -10.81 0.28 2.78
CA ALA A 113 -11.43 1.36 2.04
C ALA A 113 -11.52 2.60 2.93
N PHE A 114 -11.08 3.73 2.40
CA PHE A 114 -11.04 5.00 3.12
C PHE A 114 -11.37 6.18 2.22
N VAL A 115 -11.78 7.28 2.83
CA VAL A 115 -11.82 8.60 2.20
C VAL A 115 -10.52 9.34 2.52
N LEU A 116 -9.92 9.96 1.52
CA LEU A 116 -8.74 10.79 1.70
C LEU A 116 -9.17 12.25 1.93
N ASP A 117 -8.93 12.75 3.14
CA ASP A 117 -9.09 14.16 3.44
C ASP A 117 -7.90 14.95 2.88
N LYS A 118 -8.13 15.62 1.75
CA LYS A 118 -7.07 16.35 1.04
C LYS A 118 -6.60 17.61 1.75
N GLU A 119 -7.48 18.24 2.53
CA GLU A 119 -7.10 19.41 3.33
C GLU A 119 -6.18 18.98 4.46
N GLU A 120 -6.56 17.93 5.17
CA GLU A 120 -5.74 17.33 6.22
C GLU A 120 -4.42 16.78 5.65
N LEU A 121 -4.46 16.14 4.47
CA LEU A 121 -3.25 15.65 3.80
C LEU A 121 -2.22 16.76 3.57
N GLN A 122 -2.67 17.93 3.14
CA GLN A 122 -1.81 19.07 2.85
C GLN A 122 -1.37 19.84 4.11
N SER A 123 -1.99 19.58 5.26
CA SER A 123 -1.67 20.23 6.53
C SER A 123 -0.44 19.65 7.24
N TYR A 124 0.18 18.60 6.69
CA TYR A 124 1.31 17.93 7.31
C TYR A 124 2.48 18.89 7.57
N ASP A 125 2.79 19.08 8.86
CA ASP A 125 3.85 20.00 9.34
C ASP A 125 5.12 19.29 9.85
N GLY A 126 5.17 17.97 9.71
CA GLY A 126 6.28 17.13 10.21
C GLY A 126 5.95 16.35 11.48
N ASP A 127 4.80 16.59 12.13
CA ASP A 127 4.32 15.84 13.30
C ASP A 127 3.12 14.97 12.93
N ARG A 128 3.28 13.65 13.05
CA ARG A 128 2.21 12.67 12.77
C ARG A 128 1.16 12.56 13.87
N LYS A 129 1.42 13.10 15.06
CA LYS A 129 0.60 12.80 16.24
C LYS A 129 -0.86 13.24 16.10
N ASN A 130 -1.09 14.34 15.39
CA ASN A 130 -2.43 14.92 15.20
C ASN A 130 -2.83 14.96 13.72
N TRP A 131 -2.07 14.32 12.84
CA TRP A 131 -2.30 14.31 11.41
C TRP A 131 -2.97 13.00 10.99
N ASN A 132 -4.25 13.07 10.62
CA ASN A 132 -5.11 11.92 10.35
C ASN A 132 -5.91 12.10 9.04
N PRO A 133 -5.25 12.07 7.88
CA PRO A 133 -5.90 12.34 6.59
C PRO A 133 -6.75 11.19 6.06
N LEU A 134 -6.73 10.03 6.69
CA LEU A 134 -7.54 8.88 6.29
C LEU A 134 -8.80 8.80 7.16
N LEU A 135 -9.96 8.66 6.51
CA LEU A 135 -11.23 8.35 7.16
C LEU A 135 -11.64 6.94 6.74
N TYR A 136 -11.63 6.02 7.67
CA TYR A 136 -11.89 4.62 7.39
C TYR A 136 -13.36 4.34 7.16
N MET A 137 -13.65 3.55 6.13
CA MET A 137 -14.96 2.99 5.85
C MET A 137 -15.00 1.49 6.15
N PHE A 138 -13.99 0.78 5.70
CA PHE A 138 -13.78 -0.64 5.93
C PHE A 138 -12.29 -0.90 6.13
N ASP A 139 -11.98 -1.76 7.08
CA ASP A 139 -10.63 -2.19 7.37
C ASP A 139 -10.63 -3.67 7.75
N SER A 140 -9.86 -4.46 7.01
CA SER A 140 -9.60 -5.86 7.30
C SER A 140 -8.11 -6.05 7.51
N TYR A 141 -7.66 -5.87 8.74
CA TYR A 141 -6.26 -6.00 9.12
C TYR A 141 -5.96 -7.39 9.70
N THR A 142 -4.74 -7.88 9.50
CA THR A 142 -4.32 -9.21 9.98
C THR A 142 -4.46 -9.38 11.50
N VAL A 143 -4.32 -8.29 12.25
CA VAL A 143 -4.50 -8.26 13.70
C VAL A 143 -5.75 -7.44 14.00
N PRO A 144 -6.92 -8.09 14.25
CA PRO A 144 -8.21 -7.39 14.39
C PRO A 144 -8.25 -6.31 15.48
N GLU A 145 -7.39 -6.42 16.50
CA GLU A 145 -7.29 -5.45 17.61
C GLU A 145 -6.78 -4.08 17.16
N TYR A 146 -6.20 -4.01 15.95
CA TYR A 146 -5.67 -2.78 15.36
C TYR A 146 -6.45 -2.31 14.13
N SER A 147 -7.57 -2.99 13.80
CA SER A 147 -8.45 -2.53 12.71
C SER A 147 -9.19 -1.27 13.11
N TYR A 148 -9.43 -0.42 12.12
CA TYR A 148 -10.23 0.78 12.25
C TYR A 148 -11.69 0.49 11.89
N GLU A 149 -12.62 1.17 12.57
CA GLU A 149 -14.05 1.08 12.28
C GLU A 149 -14.51 2.24 11.37
N LEU A 150 -15.74 2.15 10.89
CA LEU A 150 -16.36 3.20 10.08
C LEU A 150 -16.37 4.53 10.85
N GLY A 151 -15.80 5.55 10.25
CA GLY A 151 -15.71 6.89 10.82
C GLY A 151 -14.45 7.15 11.64
N ASP A 152 -13.63 6.13 11.91
CA ASP A 152 -12.33 6.34 12.51
C ASP A 152 -11.41 7.12 11.57
N SER A 153 -10.49 7.88 12.15
CA SER A 153 -9.46 8.58 11.40
C SER A 153 -8.07 8.06 11.74
N GLY A 154 -7.19 8.06 10.74
CA GLY A 154 -5.83 7.58 10.92
C GLY A 154 -4.82 8.25 10.03
N SER A 155 -3.56 7.94 10.31
CA SER A 155 -2.40 8.43 9.57
C SER A 155 -1.67 7.30 8.88
N PHE A 156 -0.85 7.68 7.91
CA PHE A 156 0.04 6.78 7.18
C PHE A 156 1.49 7.31 7.19
N ASN A 157 2.43 6.59 6.55
CA ASN A 157 3.79 7.09 6.43
C ASN A 157 3.82 8.34 5.53
N PRO A 158 4.29 9.51 6.03
CA PRO A 158 4.33 10.75 5.26
C PRO A 158 5.14 10.71 3.96
N ASP A 159 6.03 9.73 3.81
CA ASP A 159 6.79 9.55 2.57
C ASP A 159 5.88 9.33 1.34
N TYR A 160 4.62 8.94 1.56
CA TYR A 160 3.63 8.65 0.50
C TYR A 160 2.63 9.79 0.26
N ILE A 161 2.86 10.97 0.84
CA ILE A 161 1.94 12.12 0.67
C ILE A 161 1.77 12.49 -0.80
N ASN A 162 2.87 12.51 -1.57
CA ASN A 162 2.82 12.90 -2.99
C ASN A 162 2.02 11.89 -3.82
N GLU A 163 2.21 10.59 -3.57
CA GLU A 163 1.50 9.52 -4.27
C GLU A 163 0.01 9.56 -3.99
N LEU A 164 -0.38 9.81 -2.73
CA LEU A 164 -1.78 9.92 -2.35
C LEU A 164 -2.41 11.24 -2.81
N ALA A 165 -1.65 12.33 -2.83
CA ALA A 165 -2.13 13.61 -3.34
C ALA A 165 -2.46 13.57 -4.85
N ASP A 166 -1.78 12.71 -5.60
CA ASP A 166 -2.01 12.51 -7.03
C ASP A 166 -3.23 11.62 -7.34
N ILE A 167 -3.84 11.00 -6.32
CA ILE A 167 -5.08 10.26 -6.50
C ILE A 167 -6.18 11.24 -6.93
N LYS A 168 -6.66 11.03 -8.16
CA LYS A 168 -7.71 11.88 -8.74
C LYS A 168 -9.06 11.54 -8.15
N ASP A 169 -9.92 12.55 -7.99
CA ASP A 169 -11.32 12.41 -7.55
C ASP A 169 -12.22 11.69 -8.58
N THR A 170 -11.64 10.90 -9.43
CA THR A 170 -12.34 10.25 -10.56
C THR A 170 -12.91 8.88 -10.24
N GLY A 171 -12.86 8.44 -8.97
CA GLY A 171 -13.25 7.08 -8.58
C GLY A 171 -12.37 6.00 -9.21
N CYS A 172 -11.21 6.38 -9.76
CA CYS A 172 -10.24 5.43 -10.29
C CYS A 172 -9.49 4.76 -9.15
N ILE A 173 -9.48 3.45 -9.17
CA ILE A 173 -8.61 2.62 -8.33
C ILE A 173 -7.17 2.95 -8.75
N SER A 174 -6.38 3.48 -7.84
CA SER A 174 -4.94 3.55 -8.02
C SER A 174 -4.30 2.55 -7.06
N SER A 175 -3.47 1.67 -7.58
CA SER A 175 -2.63 0.80 -6.76
C SER A 175 -1.24 1.38 -6.68
N SER A 176 -0.73 1.59 -5.49
CA SER A 176 0.69 1.82 -5.27
C SER A 176 1.19 0.84 -4.23
N TYR A 177 2.30 0.18 -4.58
CA TYR A 177 3.01 -0.69 -3.64
C TYR A 177 4.13 0.12 -2.99
N PHE A 178 4.09 0.17 -1.67
CA PHE A 178 5.09 0.85 -0.86
C PHE A 178 6.00 -0.22 -0.22
N VAL A 179 7.30 -0.11 -0.46
CA VAL A 179 8.33 -1.01 0.10
C VAL A 179 8.95 -0.39 1.35
#